data_be6384b19155d1b8609c618ed1e22952
#
_entry.id   be6384b19155d1b8609c618ed1e22952
#
_cell.length_a   1.000
_cell.length_b   1.000
_cell.length_c   1.000
_cell.angle_alpha   90.00
_cell.angle_beta   90.00
_cell.angle_gamma   90.00
#
_symmetry.space_group_name_H-M   'P 1'
#
loop_
_entity.id
_entity.type
_entity.pdbx_description
1 polymer ?
#
loop_
_entity_poly.entity_id
_entity_poly.type
_entity_poly.pdbx_seq_one_letter_code
_entity_poly.pdbx_strand_id
1 'polypeptide(L)'
;MAQAAIWYEDEGFERIQAIRKTLESENRNRFSVNREGICSISIGKRKYRRVGILKGYPFGQTEVIREKLKKDGFITSMGCNNYLWISW
;
A
#
# COMPACT_ATOMS: atom_id res chain seq x y z
N MET A 1 -7.80 -1.65 19.77
CA MET A 1 -8.68 -0.72 19.07
C MET A 1 -8.66 -0.94 17.58
N ALA A 2 -9.79 -0.76 16.93
CA ALA A 2 -9.90 -0.98 15.48
C ALA A 2 -9.39 0.20 14.68
N GLN A 3 -8.21 0.72 15.03
CA GLN A 3 -7.64 1.91 14.40
C GLN A 3 -7.36 1.70 12.92
N ALA A 4 -6.87 0.51 12.58
CA ALA A 4 -6.52 0.23 11.18
C ALA A 4 -7.74 0.22 10.28
N ALA A 5 -8.85 -0.37 10.74
CA ALA A 5 -10.07 -0.41 9.93
C ALA A 5 -10.63 0.99 9.71
N ILE A 6 -10.63 1.82 10.75
CA ILE A 6 -11.10 3.20 10.64
C ILE A 6 -10.19 4.00 9.73
N TRP A 7 -8.88 3.88 9.92
CA TRP A 7 -7.92 4.57 9.06
C TRP A 7 -8.12 4.19 7.59
N TYR A 8 -8.29 2.90 7.33
CA TYR A 8 -8.46 2.42 5.96
C TYR A 8 -9.72 3.00 5.31
N GLU A 9 -10.83 3.00 6.03
CA GLU A 9 -12.10 3.49 5.50
C GLU A 9 -12.12 5.01 5.34
N ASP A 10 -11.49 5.73 6.26
CA ASP A 10 -11.54 7.19 6.25
C ASP A 10 -10.56 7.82 5.28
N GLU A 11 -9.37 7.25 5.12
CA GLU A 11 -8.37 7.87 4.26
C GLU A 11 -7.46 6.90 3.52
N GLY A 12 -7.20 5.74 4.10
CA GLY A 12 -6.23 4.81 3.52
C GLY A 12 -6.65 4.31 2.14
N PHE A 13 -7.89 3.91 2.01
CA PHE A 13 -8.40 3.38 0.74
C PHE A 13 -8.32 4.42 -0.38
N GLU A 14 -8.72 5.66 -0.10
CA GLU A 14 -8.67 6.72 -1.10
C GLU A 14 -7.24 6.99 -1.57
N ARG A 15 -6.31 7.01 -0.62
CA ARG A 15 -4.90 7.24 -0.96
C ARG A 15 -4.34 6.10 -1.79
N ILE A 16 -4.69 4.87 -1.44
CA ILE A 16 -4.26 3.70 -2.20
C ILE A 16 -4.84 3.72 -3.61
N GLN A 17 -6.11 4.09 -3.74
CA GLN A 17 -6.75 4.20 -5.06
C GLN A 17 -6.10 5.29 -5.90
N ALA A 18 -5.71 6.41 -5.30
CA ALA A 18 -5.04 7.48 -6.02
C ALA A 18 -3.69 7.00 -6.57
N ILE A 19 -2.94 6.26 -5.74
CA ILE A 19 -1.65 5.69 -6.18
C ILE A 19 -1.90 4.68 -7.31
N ARG A 20 -2.90 3.83 -7.15
CA ARG A 20 -3.26 2.85 -8.18
C ARG A 20 -3.55 3.54 -9.51
N LYS A 21 -4.36 4.59 -9.51
CA LYS A 21 -4.69 5.33 -10.72
C LYS A 21 -3.44 5.88 -11.41
N THR A 22 -2.56 6.48 -10.62
CA THR A 22 -1.32 7.02 -11.16
C THR A 22 -0.47 5.91 -11.79
N LEU A 23 -0.34 4.78 -11.11
CA LEU A 23 0.47 3.68 -11.62
C LEU A 23 -0.16 3.02 -12.84
N GLU A 24 -1.48 2.94 -12.90
CA GLU A 24 -2.15 2.40 -14.08
C GLU A 24 -1.85 3.23 -15.32
N SER A 25 -1.75 4.54 -15.16
CA SER A 25 -1.40 5.41 -16.28
C SER A 25 0.04 5.17 -16.76
N GLU A 26 0.85 4.51 -15.96
CA GLU A 26 2.22 4.15 -16.30
C GLU A 26 2.37 2.66 -16.62
N ASN A 27 1.25 1.96 -16.80
CA ASN A 27 1.22 0.51 -17.07
C ASN A 27 1.83 -0.31 -15.93
N ARG A 28 1.63 0.13 -14.71
CA ARG A 28 2.12 -0.57 -13.51
C ARG A 28 0.95 -1.08 -12.71
N ASN A 29 1.17 -2.17 -11.99
CA ASN A 29 0.11 -2.82 -11.24
C ASN A 29 0.51 -3.24 -9.82
N ARG A 30 1.55 -2.64 -9.26
CA ARG A 30 1.96 -2.95 -7.88
C ARG A 30 2.83 -1.86 -7.30
N PHE A 31 2.82 -1.79 -5.98
CA PHE A 31 3.74 -0.92 -5.24
C PHE A 31 3.94 -1.52 -3.84
N SER A 32 4.96 -1.03 -3.15
CA SER A 32 5.25 -1.48 -1.79
C SER A 32 4.99 -0.35 -0.79
N VAL A 33 4.68 -0.74 0.44
CA VAL A 33 4.49 0.21 1.54
C VAL A 33 5.45 -0.21 2.65
N ASN A 34 6.29 0.71 3.11
CA ASN A 34 7.19 0.40 4.20
C ASN A 34 6.51 0.68 5.55
N ARG A 35 7.28 0.50 6.64
CA ARG A 35 6.74 0.65 7.99
C ARG A 35 6.19 2.05 8.26
N GLU A 36 6.72 3.04 7.59
CA GLU A 36 6.34 4.43 7.78
C GLU A 36 5.22 4.88 6.83
N GLY A 37 4.73 3.96 5.98
CA GLY A 37 3.69 4.27 5.02
C GLY A 37 4.20 4.85 3.72
N ILE A 38 5.51 4.85 3.50
CA ILE A 38 6.07 5.36 2.25
C ILE A 38 5.86 4.32 1.16
N CYS A 39 5.23 4.75 0.07
CA CYS A 39 4.90 3.87 -1.06
C CYS A 39 5.92 4.05 -2.17
N SER A 40 6.42 2.93 -2.70
CA SER A 40 7.48 2.95 -3.71
C SER A 40 7.25 1.91 -4.78
N ILE A 41 7.85 2.12 -5.94
CA ILE A 41 7.85 1.15 -7.03
C ILE A 41 9.29 0.85 -7.41
N SER A 42 9.51 -0.33 -7.95
CA SER A 42 10.82 -0.71 -8.47
C SER A 42 10.96 -0.14 -9.88
N ILE A 43 12.03 0.60 -10.13
CA ILE A 43 12.29 1.18 -11.46
C ILE A 43 13.57 0.63 -12.07
N GLY A 44 14.18 -0.35 -11.43
CA GLY A 44 15.40 -0.97 -11.91
C GLY A 44 16.01 -1.79 -10.80
N LYS A 45 17.14 -2.41 -11.08
CA LYS A 45 17.80 -3.25 -10.10
C LYS A 45 18.25 -2.41 -8.91
N ARG A 46 17.64 -2.68 -7.75
CA ARG A 46 17.93 -1.94 -6.51
C ARG A 46 17.66 -0.45 -6.61
N LYS A 47 16.77 -0.07 -7.54
CA LYS A 47 16.36 1.33 -7.68
C LYS A 47 14.86 1.43 -7.45
N TYR A 48 14.46 2.42 -6.67
CA TYR A 48 13.07 2.60 -6.30
C TYR A 48 12.67 4.06 -6.47
N ARG A 49 11.42 4.27 -6.82
CA ARG A 49 10.86 5.61 -6.91
C ARG A 49 9.70 5.71 -5.93
N ARG A 50 9.72 6.73 -5.10
CA ARG A 50 8.63 6.99 -4.18
C ARG A 50 7.41 7.50 -4.97
N VAL A 51 6.25 6.91 -4.72
CA VAL A 51 5.03 7.27 -5.45
C VAL A 51 3.95 7.84 -4.54
N GLY A 52 4.18 7.87 -3.24
CA GLY A 52 3.22 8.46 -2.33
C GLY A 52 3.53 8.12 -0.89
N ILE A 53 2.67 8.59 -0.01
CA ILE A 53 2.77 8.28 1.41
C ILE A 53 1.37 8.02 1.95
N LEU A 54 1.25 6.96 2.76
CA LEU A 54 0.02 6.65 3.46
C LEU A 54 0.13 7.22 4.87
N LYS A 55 -0.26 8.47 5.01
CA LYS A 55 -0.15 9.17 6.27
C LYS A 55 -0.97 8.47 7.34
N GLY A 56 -0.36 8.25 8.49
CA GLY A 56 -1.03 7.56 9.59
C GLY A 56 -1.12 6.05 9.42
N TYR A 57 -0.35 5.48 8.48
CA TYR A 57 -0.36 4.06 8.21
C TYR A 57 -0.15 3.25 9.50
N PRO A 58 -1.11 2.39 9.87
CA PRO A 58 -1.04 1.66 11.13
C PRO A 58 -0.23 0.38 10.99
N PHE A 59 1.07 0.52 10.94
CA PHE A 59 2.00 -0.59 10.71
C PHE A 59 1.73 -1.79 11.62
N GLY A 60 1.45 -1.54 12.89
CA GLY A 60 1.22 -2.64 13.84
C GLY A 60 -0.03 -3.46 13.58
N GLN A 61 -0.88 -3.05 12.65
CA GLN A 61 -2.13 -3.73 12.33
C GLN A 61 -2.21 -4.07 10.84
N THR A 62 -1.09 -4.44 10.26
CA THR A 62 -0.99 -4.74 8.83
C THR A 62 -1.97 -5.82 8.39
N GLU A 63 -2.22 -6.84 9.23
CA GLU A 63 -3.16 -7.90 8.87
C GLU A 63 -4.57 -7.37 8.64
N VAL A 64 -5.00 -6.38 9.43
CA VAL A 64 -6.31 -5.77 9.24
C VAL A 64 -6.35 -5.05 7.89
N ILE A 65 -5.29 -4.35 7.55
CA ILE A 65 -5.20 -3.65 6.26
C ILE A 65 -5.24 -4.65 5.10
N ARG A 66 -4.52 -5.75 5.22
CA ARG A 66 -4.50 -6.78 4.18
C ARG A 66 -5.88 -7.37 3.95
N GLU A 67 -6.62 -7.63 5.03
CA GLU A 67 -7.98 -8.16 4.94
C GLU A 67 -8.89 -7.19 4.19
N LYS A 68 -8.80 -5.91 4.52
CA LYS A 68 -9.61 -4.88 3.87
C LYS A 68 -9.26 -4.76 2.39
N LEU A 69 -7.98 -4.77 2.07
CA LEU A 69 -7.53 -4.69 0.68
C LEU A 69 -8.00 -5.88 -0.13
N LYS A 70 -7.94 -7.07 0.46
CA LYS A 70 -8.40 -8.28 -0.21
C LYS A 70 -9.88 -8.18 -0.59
N LYS A 71 -10.70 -7.65 0.31
CA LYS A 71 -12.12 -7.46 0.05
C LYS A 71 -12.35 -6.47 -1.09
N ASP A 72 -11.48 -5.50 -1.24
CA ASP A 72 -11.59 -4.50 -2.28
C ASP A 72 -10.90 -4.90 -3.58
N GLY A 73 -10.50 -6.15 -3.69
CA GLY A 73 -9.99 -6.70 -4.95
C GLY A 73 -8.48 -6.60 -5.13
N PHE A 74 -7.76 -6.19 -4.09
CA PHE A 74 -6.29 -6.13 -4.17
C PHE A 74 -5.66 -7.45 -3.77
N ILE A 75 -4.45 -7.66 -4.24
CA ILE A 75 -3.62 -8.79 -3.86
C ILE A 75 -2.50 -8.25 -2.98
N THR A 76 -2.27 -8.88 -1.84
CA THR A 76 -1.23 -8.42 -0.93
C THR A 76 -0.26 -9.54 -0.59
N SER A 77 0.98 -9.15 -0.30
CA SER A 77 1.97 -10.09 0.22
C SER A 77 2.95 -9.32 1.09
N MET A 78 3.59 -10.03 2.01
CA MET A 78 4.60 -9.43 2.87
C MET A 78 5.97 -9.76 2.30
N GLY A 79 6.78 -8.73 2.13
CA GLY A 79 8.15 -8.91 1.67
C GLY A 79 9.14 -8.79 2.82
N CYS A 80 10.40 -8.69 2.47
CA CYS A 80 11.48 -8.49 3.44
C CYS A 80 11.30 -7.15 4.13
N ASN A 81 11.82 -7.04 5.35
CA ASN A 81 11.82 -5.79 6.13
C ASN A 81 10.41 -5.26 6.39
N ASN A 82 9.43 -6.16 6.48
CA ASN A 82 8.05 -5.80 6.79
C ASN A 82 7.40 -4.90 5.73
N TYR A 83 7.88 -4.97 4.51
CA TYR A 83 7.23 -4.27 3.40
C TYR A 83 5.94 -4.98 3.05
N LEU A 84 4.90 -4.20 2.84
CA LEU A 84 3.64 -4.72 2.31
C LEU A 84 3.61 -4.46 0.82
N TRP A 85 3.43 -5.51 0.03
CA TRP A 85 3.26 -5.38 -1.41
C TRP A 85 1.79 -5.40 -1.75
N ILE A 86 1.34 -4.42 -2.50
CA ILE A 86 -0.04 -4.30 -2.94
C ILE A 86 -0.06 -4.33 -4.46
N SER A 87 -0.89 -5.20 -5.01
CA SER A 87 -1.03 -5.31 -6.46
C SER A 87 -2.50 -5.51 -6.84
N TRP A 88 -2.76 -5.43 -8.12
CA TRP A 88 -4.12 -5.57 -8.62
C TRP A 88 -4.16 -6.04 -10.07
#